data_4dae21b6872582bf7b5d5c119309ef4f
#
_entry.id   4dae21b6872582bf7b5d5c119309ef4f
#
_cell.length_a   1.000
_cell.length_b   1.000
_cell.length_c   1.000
_cell.angle_alpha   90.00
_cell.angle_beta   90.00
_cell.angle_gamma   90.00
#
_symmetry.space_group_name_H-M   'P 1'
#
loop_
_entity.id
_entity.type
_entity.pdbx_description
1 polymer ?
#
loop_
_entity_poly.entity_id
_entity_poly.type
_entity_poly.pdbx_seq_one_letter_code
_entity_poly.pdbx_strand_id
1 'polypeptide(L)'
;MTVTTKIRRKTLVRSATALAVGVLVAGGLAVNANAGESDGKDHRANAQILDEKCAVPPDFDAAIINTVHDVATQRGVTDKVMLAAFEAGWVESHMNNLNCGDRDSLGVFQQRPSAGWGTPEQILDPVYATNAFLDQAIPNDANNPGFTAGELAQSVQRSAFPDRYDESEGKAREMIAAAQAG
;
A
#
# COMPACT_ATOMS: atom_id res chain seq x y z
N MET A 1 -59.89 2.71 -18.78
CA MET A 1 -59.27 3.96 -18.34
C MET A 1 -57.80 3.94 -18.76
N THR A 2 -57.51 4.70 -19.84
CA THR A 2 -56.20 4.68 -20.51
C THR A 2 -55.43 5.92 -20.06
N VAL A 3 -54.27 5.74 -19.39
CA VAL A 3 -53.42 6.87 -18.95
C VAL A 3 -52.28 7.02 -19.95
N THR A 4 -52.30 8.16 -20.67
CA THR A 4 -51.32 8.53 -21.68
C THR A 4 -50.21 9.36 -21.00
N THR A 5 -48.97 8.82 -20.92
CA THR A 5 -47.81 9.55 -20.39
C THR A 5 -47.10 10.33 -21.49
N LYS A 6 -47.07 11.63 -21.35
CA LYS A 6 -46.51 12.61 -22.29
C LYS A 6 -45.01 12.79 -22.09
N ILE A 7 -44.20 12.34 -23.06
CA ILE A 7 -42.73 12.50 -23.08
C ILE A 7 -42.39 13.91 -23.55
N ARG A 8 -41.71 14.71 -22.71
CA ARG A 8 -41.12 16.00 -23.07
C ARG A 8 -39.71 15.81 -23.61
N ARG A 9 -39.51 16.09 -24.89
CA ARG A 9 -38.19 16.23 -25.52
C ARG A 9 -37.59 17.60 -25.16
N LYS A 10 -36.40 17.63 -24.58
CA LYS A 10 -35.59 18.85 -24.40
C LYS A 10 -34.61 18.98 -25.57
N THR A 11 -34.71 20.12 -26.22
CA THR A 11 -33.97 20.55 -27.39
C THR A 11 -32.53 20.89 -27.03
N LEU A 12 -31.58 20.36 -27.79
CA LEU A 12 -30.13 20.65 -27.66
C LEU A 12 -29.85 21.95 -28.44
N VAL A 13 -29.31 22.97 -27.76
CA VAL A 13 -28.79 24.17 -28.44
C VAL A 13 -27.30 23.96 -28.66
N ARG A 14 -26.90 23.91 -29.91
CA ARG A 14 -25.50 23.97 -30.36
C ARG A 14 -25.11 25.42 -30.55
N SER A 15 -24.10 25.90 -29.85
CA SER A 15 -23.39 27.14 -30.20
C SER A 15 -22.00 26.77 -30.70
N ALA A 16 -21.78 27.04 -31.96
CA ALA A 16 -20.49 27.00 -32.61
C ALA A 16 -19.92 28.43 -32.55
N THR A 17 -18.66 28.55 -32.13
CA THR A 17 -17.86 29.76 -32.40
C THR A 17 -16.47 29.34 -32.86
N ALA A 18 -16.12 29.84 -34.02
CA ALA A 18 -14.93 29.53 -34.75
C ALA A 18 -13.87 30.66 -34.60
N LEU A 19 -12.61 30.24 -34.83
CA LEU A 19 -11.45 30.98 -35.36
C LEU A 19 -10.69 31.94 -34.44
N ALA A 20 -9.40 31.58 -34.20
CA ALA A 20 -8.28 32.42 -34.62
C ALA A 20 -6.98 31.58 -34.74
N VAL A 21 -6.39 31.64 -35.93
CA VAL A 21 -5.07 31.06 -36.26
C VAL A 21 -4.02 32.01 -35.73
N GLY A 22 -2.99 31.44 -35.04
CA GLY A 22 -1.78 32.13 -34.64
C GLY A 22 -0.64 31.11 -34.64
N VAL A 23 0.14 31.07 -35.74
CA VAL A 23 1.40 30.33 -35.84
C VAL A 23 2.49 31.18 -35.21
N LEU A 24 3.13 30.62 -34.15
CA LEU A 24 4.45 31.06 -33.69
C LEU A 24 5.29 29.82 -33.42
N VAL A 25 6.21 29.56 -34.34
CA VAL A 25 7.28 28.59 -34.19
C VAL A 25 8.36 29.22 -33.29
N ALA A 26 8.54 28.63 -32.08
CA ALA A 26 9.75 28.80 -31.32
C ALA A 26 10.11 27.46 -30.71
N GLY A 27 11.27 26.92 -31.12
CA GLY A 27 11.79 25.66 -30.61
C GLY A 27 12.02 25.71 -29.10
N GLY A 28 11.46 24.79 -28.39
CA GLY A 28 11.67 24.56 -26.96
C GLY A 28 11.62 23.05 -26.73
N LEU A 29 12.68 22.54 -26.15
CA LEU A 29 12.83 21.17 -25.72
C LEU A 29 11.58 20.69 -24.99
N ALA A 30 10.87 19.72 -25.57
CA ALA A 30 9.79 19.02 -24.89
C ALA A 30 10.40 18.16 -23.77
N VAL A 31 10.46 18.69 -22.57
CA VAL A 31 10.54 17.87 -21.37
C VAL A 31 9.21 17.14 -21.26
N ASN A 32 9.25 15.87 -21.54
CA ASN A 32 8.12 14.96 -21.35
C ASN A 32 7.91 14.82 -19.84
N ALA A 33 7.24 15.80 -19.24
CA ALA A 33 6.72 15.65 -17.89
C ALA A 33 5.52 14.72 -17.98
N ASN A 34 5.78 13.42 -17.86
CA ASN A 34 4.75 12.45 -17.51
C ASN A 34 4.33 12.77 -16.06
N ALA A 35 3.52 13.81 -15.89
CA ALA A 35 2.78 14.01 -14.67
C ALA A 35 1.75 12.87 -14.65
N GLY A 36 2.11 11.75 -14.03
CA GLY A 36 1.14 10.75 -13.61
C GLY A 36 0.08 11.48 -12.80
N GLU A 37 -1.14 11.42 -13.29
CA GLU A 37 -2.32 11.88 -12.57
C GLU A 37 -2.35 11.11 -11.26
N SER A 38 -1.99 11.75 -10.14
CA SER A 38 -2.12 11.15 -8.83
C SER A 38 -3.62 11.01 -8.58
N ASP A 39 -4.10 9.82 -8.33
CA ASP A 39 -5.49 9.51 -8.00
C ASP A 39 -5.94 10.10 -6.65
N GLY A 40 -5.17 11.00 -6.09
CA GLY A 40 -5.43 11.67 -4.82
C GLY A 40 -5.18 10.81 -3.58
N LYS A 41 -4.67 9.59 -3.76
CA LYS A 41 -4.27 8.71 -2.65
C LYS A 41 -2.88 9.09 -2.16
N ASP A 42 -2.70 9.13 -0.85
CA ASP A 42 -1.40 9.35 -0.24
C ASP A 42 -0.60 8.03 -0.26
N HIS A 43 0.39 7.95 -1.17
CA HIS A 43 1.23 6.77 -1.35
C HIS A 43 2.43 6.71 -0.39
N ARG A 44 2.60 7.71 0.50
CA ARG A 44 3.67 7.67 1.50
C ARG A 44 3.43 6.55 2.50
N ALA A 45 4.50 5.90 2.96
CA ALA A 45 4.41 4.91 4.03
C ALA A 45 3.97 5.53 5.36
N ASN A 46 3.36 4.73 6.24
CA ASN A 46 2.94 5.18 7.57
C ASN A 46 4.10 5.74 8.39
N ALA A 47 5.30 5.15 8.29
CA ALA A 47 6.50 5.66 8.93
C ALA A 47 6.80 7.12 8.55
N GLN A 48 6.59 7.48 7.29
CA GLN A 48 6.83 8.84 6.79
C GLN A 48 5.65 9.79 7.10
N ILE A 49 4.41 9.29 7.06
CA ILE A 49 3.22 10.13 7.33
C ILE A 49 3.17 10.53 8.79
N LEU A 50 3.48 9.60 9.70
CA LEU A 50 3.39 9.80 11.15
C LEU A 50 4.65 10.45 11.74
N ASP A 51 5.80 10.29 11.08
CA ASP A 51 7.04 11.00 11.40
C ASP A 51 7.68 11.56 10.11
N GLU A 52 7.47 12.85 9.85
CA GLU A 52 8.01 13.53 8.67
C GLU A 52 9.55 13.51 8.58
N LYS A 53 10.25 13.16 9.66
CA LYS A 53 11.71 13.04 9.69
C LYS A 53 12.17 11.66 9.25
N CYS A 54 11.28 10.67 9.25
CA CYS A 54 11.58 9.33 8.78
C CYS A 54 11.52 9.30 7.25
N ALA A 55 12.67 9.34 6.60
CA ALA A 55 12.77 9.24 5.14
C ALA A 55 12.58 7.78 4.70
N VAL A 56 11.47 7.50 4.03
CA VAL A 56 11.15 6.17 3.50
C VAL A 56 11.52 6.11 2.03
N PRO A 57 12.30 5.09 1.58
CA PRO A 57 12.55 4.88 0.16
C PRO A 57 11.23 4.72 -0.62
N PRO A 58 11.16 5.22 -1.88
CA PRO A 58 9.92 5.12 -2.68
C PRO A 58 9.63 3.69 -3.13
N ASP A 59 10.67 2.86 -3.26
CA ASP A 59 10.59 1.48 -3.71
C ASP A 59 10.92 0.51 -2.57
N PHE A 60 10.54 -0.76 -2.76
CA PHE A 60 10.84 -1.83 -1.81
C PHE A 60 12.30 -2.29 -1.91
N ASP A 61 12.82 -2.83 -0.81
CA ASP A 61 14.10 -3.53 -0.76
C ASP A 61 13.92 -5.01 -1.18
N ALA A 62 14.62 -5.43 -2.25
CA ALA A 62 14.53 -6.79 -2.77
C ALA A 62 14.97 -7.86 -1.75
N ALA A 63 15.97 -7.57 -0.91
CA ALA A 63 16.41 -8.52 0.12
C ALA A 63 15.34 -8.68 1.21
N ILE A 64 14.63 -7.60 1.54
CA ILE A 64 13.55 -7.63 2.53
C ILE A 64 12.34 -8.40 2.01
N ILE A 65 11.88 -8.16 0.78
CA ILE A 65 10.75 -8.92 0.24
C ILE A 65 11.06 -10.41 0.14
N ASN A 66 12.28 -10.79 -0.24
CA ASN A 66 12.72 -12.19 -0.27
C ASN A 66 12.69 -12.79 1.15
N THR A 67 13.22 -12.08 2.16
CA THR A 67 13.22 -12.54 3.54
C THR A 67 11.79 -12.75 4.07
N VAL A 68 10.89 -11.80 3.85
CA VAL A 68 9.48 -11.91 4.28
C VAL A 68 8.79 -13.09 3.59
N HIS A 69 9.00 -13.26 2.26
CA HIS A 69 8.45 -14.36 1.50
C HIS A 69 8.95 -15.72 1.99
N ASP A 70 10.27 -15.85 2.21
CA ASP A 70 10.88 -17.10 2.65
C ASP A 70 10.41 -17.52 4.04
N VAL A 71 10.36 -16.57 4.98
CA VAL A 71 9.85 -16.84 6.34
C VAL A 71 8.39 -17.27 6.28
N ALA A 72 7.55 -16.57 5.53
CA ALA A 72 6.14 -16.91 5.39
C ALA A 72 5.95 -18.28 4.72
N THR A 73 6.74 -18.59 3.68
CA THR A 73 6.75 -19.89 3.01
C THR A 73 7.18 -21.03 3.95
N GLN A 74 8.24 -20.83 4.72
CA GLN A 74 8.72 -21.80 5.73
C GLN A 74 7.68 -22.06 6.82
N ARG A 75 6.88 -21.05 7.17
CA ARG A 75 5.76 -21.17 8.11
C ARG A 75 4.53 -21.84 7.51
N GLY A 76 4.51 -22.09 6.19
CA GLY A 76 3.38 -22.73 5.50
C GLY A 76 2.09 -21.94 5.58
N VAL A 77 2.18 -20.61 5.51
CA VAL A 77 1.02 -19.72 5.61
C VAL A 77 0.09 -19.83 4.40
N THR A 78 -1.17 -19.44 4.55
CA THR A 78 -2.11 -19.32 3.43
C THR A 78 -1.74 -18.14 2.52
N ASP A 79 -2.20 -18.17 1.26
CA ASP A 79 -2.02 -17.04 0.32
C ASP A 79 -2.56 -15.73 0.91
N LYS A 80 -3.64 -15.78 1.69
CA LYS A 80 -4.20 -14.62 2.36
C LYS A 80 -3.27 -14.06 3.44
N VAL A 81 -2.67 -14.90 4.26
CA VAL A 81 -1.71 -14.48 5.29
C VAL A 81 -0.42 -13.94 4.65
N MET A 82 0.06 -14.55 3.56
CA MET A 82 1.17 -14.04 2.76
C MET A 82 0.85 -12.63 2.25
N LEU A 83 -0.32 -12.47 1.62
CA LEU A 83 -0.75 -11.18 1.07
C LEU A 83 -0.86 -10.12 2.18
N ALA A 84 -1.45 -10.44 3.32
CA ALA A 84 -1.56 -9.54 4.47
C ALA A 84 -0.20 -9.06 5.00
N ALA A 85 0.82 -9.93 5.02
CA ALA A 85 2.17 -9.55 5.41
C ALA A 85 2.80 -8.56 4.43
N PHE A 86 2.58 -8.76 3.12
CA PHE A 86 3.09 -7.86 2.10
C PHE A 86 2.34 -6.52 2.05
N GLU A 87 1.03 -6.51 2.23
CA GLU A 87 0.24 -5.28 2.38
C GLU A 87 0.71 -4.49 3.61
N ALA A 88 0.86 -5.16 4.77
CA ALA A 88 1.35 -4.52 5.98
C ALA A 88 2.75 -3.92 5.77
N GLY A 89 3.71 -4.70 5.28
CA GLY A 89 5.08 -4.22 5.07
C GLY A 89 5.14 -3.06 4.08
N TRP A 90 4.32 -3.08 3.02
CA TRP A 90 4.26 -1.96 2.09
C TRP A 90 3.69 -0.69 2.75
N VAL A 91 2.55 -0.78 3.39
CA VAL A 91 1.89 0.38 4.02
C VAL A 91 2.74 0.97 5.15
N GLU A 92 3.44 0.15 5.90
CA GLU A 92 4.22 0.62 7.05
C GLU A 92 5.57 1.26 6.66
N SER A 93 6.30 0.68 5.72
CA SER A 93 7.70 1.04 5.43
C SER A 93 8.10 0.98 3.96
N HIS A 94 7.17 0.75 3.03
CA HIS A 94 7.45 0.33 1.65
C HIS A 94 8.36 -0.91 1.59
N MET A 95 8.19 -1.88 2.50
CA MET A 95 9.05 -3.07 2.60
C MET A 95 10.53 -2.74 2.77
N ASN A 96 10.85 -1.72 3.57
CA ASN A 96 12.20 -1.37 3.96
C ASN A 96 12.41 -1.59 5.46
N ASN A 97 13.60 -2.01 5.85
CA ASN A 97 13.94 -2.22 7.26
C ASN A 97 14.41 -0.90 7.90
N LEU A 98 13.46 -0.08 8.32
CA LEU A 98 13.70 1.29 8.78
C LEU A 98 14.11 1.33 10.25
N ASN A 99 15.13 2.14 10.58
CA ASN A 99 15.54 2.47 11.94
C ASN A 99 14.86 3.74 12.49
N CYS A 100 13.76 4.13 11.89
CA CYS A 100 12.93 5.29 12.26
C CYS A 100 11.45 4.99 12.01
N GLY A 101 10.56 5.82 12.58
CA GLY A 101 9.12 5.72 12.43
C GLY A 101 8.40 6.52 13.52
N ASP A 102 7.08 6.41 13.58
CA ASP A 102 6.30 7.08 14.61
C ASP A 102 6.72 6.59 16.00
N ARG A 103 7.08 7.53 16.87
CA ARG A 103 7.53 7.27 18.25
C ARG A 103 8.75 6.35 18.28
N ASP A 104 8.56 5.10 18.75
CA ASP A 104 9.59 4.06 18.83
C ASP A 104 9.39 2.93 17.82
N SER A 105 8.63 3.17 16.74
CA SER A 105 8.40 2.21 15.67
C SER A 105 9.67 1.95 14.85
N LEU A 106 9.93 0.68 14.54
CA LEU A 106 11.11 0.24 13.82
C LEU A 106 10.78 -0.89 12.83
N GLY A 107 11.68 -1.09 11.88
CA GLY A 107 11.69 -2.25 11.00
C GLY A 107 10.64 -2.23 9.90
N VAL A 108 10.51 -3.37 9.24
CA VAL A 108 9.64 -3.58 8.07
C VAL A 108 8.17 -3.32 8.39
N PHE A 109 7.72 -3.77 9.58
CA PHE A 109 6.31 -3.68 9.99
C PHE A 109 6.06 -2.54 10.99
N GLN A 110 7.01 -1.63 11.18
CA GLN A 110 6.91 -0.52 12.12
C GLN A 110 6.43 -0.95 13.52
N GLN A 111 7.00 -2.05 13.98
CA GLN A 111 6.71 -2.64 15.29
C GLN A 111 7.36 -1.80 16.41
N ARG A 112 6.71 -1.76 17.57
CA ARG A 112 7.14 -0.90 18.67
C ARG A 112 7.65 -1.71 19.85
N PRO A 113 8.92 -1.46 20.32
CA PRO A 113 9.42 -2.05 21.55
C PRO A 113 8.50 -1.79 22.74
N SER A 114 8.00 -0.54 22.88
CA SER A 114 7.09 -0.17 23.99
C SER A 114 5.73 -0.87 23.94
N ALA A 115 5.36 -1.46 22.80
CA ALA A 115 4.13 -2.25 22.63
C ALA A 115 4.36 -3.77 22.78
N GLY A 116 5.57 -4.18 23.17
CA GLY A 116 5.88 -5.57 23.44
C GLY A 116 6.23 -6.43 22.21
N TRP A 117 6.58 -5.81 21.09
CA TRP A 117 6.95 -6.53 19.87
C TRP A 117 8.35 -7.15 19.91
N GLY A 118 9.20 -6.75 20.85
CA GLY A 118 10.57 -7.20 21.01
C GLY A 118 11.51 -6.05 21.36
N THR A 119 12.82 -6.37 21.47
CA THR A 119 13.84 -5.32 21.59
C THR A 119 14.06 -4.62 20.25
N PRO A 120 14.67 -3.41 20.22
CA PRO A 120 15.01 -2.75 18.97
C PRO A 120 15.81 -3.64 18.00
N GLU A 121 16.77 -4.39 18.51
CA GLU A 121 17.62 -5.29 17.72
C GLU A 121 16.81 -6.44 17.12
N GLN A 122 15.85 -6.98 17.86
CA GLN A 122 14.95 -8.02 17.38
C GLN A 122 14.02 -7.50 16.28
N ILE A 123 13.42 -6.34 16.49
CA ILE A 123 12.49 -5.73 15.51
C ILE A 123 13.22 -5.34 14.21
N LEU A 124 14.50 -4.95 14.31
CA LEU A 124 15.35 -4.66 13.15
C LEU A 124 15.92 -5.92 12.48
N ASP A 125 15.68 -7.10 13.01
CA ASP A 125 15.90 -8.37 12.31
C ASP A 125 14.61 -8.71 11.49
N PRO A 126 14.65 -8.67 10.14
CA PRO A 126 13.48 -8.94 9.31
C PRO A 126 12.91 -10.34 9.51
N VAL A 127 13.73 -11.33 9.86
CA VAL A 127 13.27 -12.69 10.15
C VAL A 127 12.44 -12.71 11.43
N TYR A 128 12.96 -12.09 12.49
CA TYR A 128 12.23 -11.97 13.76
C TYR A 128 10.92 -11.17 13.57
N ALA A 129 11.00 -9.99 12.95
CA ALA A 129 9.86 -9.11 12.74
C ALA A 129 8.73 -9.78 11.95
N THR A 130 9.10 -10.55 10.90
CA THR A 130 8.14 -11.33 10.11
C THR A 130 7.50 -12.43 10.95
N ASN A 131 8.28 -13.19 11.71
CA ASN A 131 7.72 -14.21 12.62
C ASN A 131 6.77 -13.60 13.64
N ALA A 132 7.12 -12.47 14.24
CA ALA A 132 6.27 -11.78 15.21
C ALA A 132 4.93 -11.30 14.59
N PHE A 133 4.95 -10.84 13.34
CA PHE A 133 3.73 -10.54 12.57
C PHE A 133 2.90 -11.81 12.35
N LEU A 134 3.51 -12.88 11.86
CA LEU A 134 2.83 -14.14 11.53
C LEU A 134 2.27 -14.86 12.76
N ASP A 135 2.91 -14.73 13.92
CA ASP A 135 2.42 -15.28 15.19
C ASP A 135 1.06 -14.70 15.60
N GLN A 136 0.75 -13.49 15.15
CA GLN A 136 -0.58 -12.90 15.32
C GLN A 136 -1.49 -13.13 14.10
N ALA A 137 -0.96 -13.01 12.88
CA ALA A 137 -1.75 -13.13 11.65
C ALA A 137 -2.37 -14.54 11.48
N ILE A 138 -1.61 -15.60 11.73
CA ILE A 138 -2.09 -16.99 11.55
C ILE A 138 -3.31 -17.29 12.44
N PRO A 139 -3.27 -17.09 13.76
CA PRO A 139 -4.46 -17.32 14.59
C PRO A 139 -5.60 -16.33 14.29
N ASN A 140 -5.29 -15.09 13.92
CA ASN A 140 -6.33 -14.13 13.54
C ASN A 140 -7.07 -14.58 12.27
N ASP A 141 -6.36 -15.10 11.26
CA ASP A 141 -6.95 -15.64 10.04
C ASP A 141 -7.85 -16.85 10.34
N ALA A 142 -7.39 -17.78 11.17
CA ALA A 142 -8.16 -18.94 11.57
C ALA A 142 -9.45 -18.58 12.31
N ASN A 143 -9.41 -17.55 13.15
CA ASN A 143 -10.55 -17.08 13.93
C ASN A 143 -11.51 -16.19 13.13
N ASN A 144 -11.05 -15.59 12.02
CA ASN A 144 -11.82 -14.67 11.20
C ASN A 144 -11.69 -15.03 9.70
N PRO A 145 -12.21 -16.18 9.26
CA PRO A 145 -12.01 -16.68 7.89
C PRO A 145 -12.59 -15.74 6.82
N GLY A 146 -13.53 -14.87 7.19
CA GLY A 146 -14.14 -13.88 6.30
C GLY A 146 -13.35 -12.59 6.10
N PHE A 147 -12.25 -12.39 6.82
CA PHE A 147 -11.41 -11.20 6.62
C PHE A 147 -10.78 -11.20 5.23
N THR A 148 -10.68 -9.99 4.63
CA THR A 148 -9.76 -9.74 3.54
C THR A 148 -8.30 -9.81 4.03
N ALA A 149 -7.33 -9.73 3.13
CA ALA A 149 -5.93 -9.65 3.53
C ALA A 149 -5.63 -8.34 4.27
N GLY A 150 -6.21 -7.21 3.84
CA GLY A 150 -6.06 -5.93 4.50
C GLY A 150 -6.72 -5.88 5.88
N GLU A 151 -7.92 -6.45 6.04
CA GLU A 151 -8.54 -6.59 7.36
C GLU A 151 -7.70 -7.47 8.29
N LEU A 152 -7.06 -8.52 7.76
CA LEU A 152 -6.14 -9.36 8.51
C LEU A 152 -4.89 -8.56 8.91
N ALA A 153 -4.28 -7.82 8.00
CA ALA A 153 -3.15 -6.94 8.28
C ALA A 153 -3.51 -5.91 9.37
N GLN A 154 -4.67 -5.27 9.24
CA GLN A 154 -5.20 -4.33 10.24
C GLN A 154 -5.39 -4.98 11.61
N SER A 155 -5.85 -6.23 11.66
CA SER A 155 -6.05 -6.94 12.93
C SER A 155 -4.75 -7.13 13.73
N VAL A 156 -3.61 -7.19 13.03
CA VAL A 156 -2.27 -7.29 13.60
C VAL A 156 -1.69 -5.93 13.93
N GLN A 157 -1.68 -5.02 12.95
CA GLN A 157 -1.02 -3.72 13.01
C GLN A 157 -1.78 -2.68 13.85
N ARG A 158 -3.10 -2.73 13.85
CA ARG A 158 -3.98 -1.78 14.58
C ARG A 158 -3.68 -0.32 14.24
N SER A 159 -3.45 -0.07 12.95
CA SER A 159 -3.12 1.26 12.42
C SER A 159 -4.29 2.24 12.55
N ALA A 160 -3.95 3.54 12.57
CA ALA A 160 -4.93 4.62 12.43
C ALA A 160 -5.53 4.72 11.02
N PHE A 161 -4.95 4.03 10.04
CA PHE A 161 -5.33 4.07 8.62
C PHE A 161 -5.68 2.66 8.08
N PRO A 162 -6.79 2.05 8.52
CA PRO A 162 -7.10 0.64 8.26
C PRO A 162 -7.29 0.31 6.77
N ASP A 163 -7.87 1.23 5.99
CA ASP A 163 -8.25 0.97 4.59
C ASP A 163 -7.04 0.89 3.65
N ARG A 164 -5.89 1.42 4.06
CA ARG A 164 -4.67 1.47 3.24
C ARG A 164 -4.07 0.10 2.95
N TYR A 165 -4.36 -0.92 3.75
CA TYR A 165 -3.85 -2.27 3.52
C TYR A 165 -4.50 -2.87 2.28
N ASP A 166 -5.83 -2.97 2.22
CA ASP A 166 -6.55 -3.46 1.04
C ASP A 166 -6.28 -2.60 -0.22
N GLU A 167 -6.11 -1.28 -0.06
CA GLU A 167 -5.73 -0.38 -1.15
C GLU A 167 -4.36 -0.71 -1.75
N SER A 168 -3.48 -1.36 -1.00
CA SER A 168 -2.13 -1.74 -1.42
C SER A 168 -2.03 -3.14 -2.04
N GLU A 169 -3.14 -3.88 -2.19
CA GLU A 169 -3.16 -5.27 -2.68
C GLU A 169 -2.38 -5.44 -3.99
N GLY A 170 -2.59 -4.54 -4.96
CA GLY A 170 -1.91 -4.61 -6.25
C GLY A 170 -0.38 -4.58 -6.11
N LYS A 171 0.13 -3.69 -5.24
CA LYS A 171 1.56 -3.57 -4.97
C LYS A 171 2.10 -4.78 -4.18
N ALA A 172 1.34 -5.28 -3.23
CA ALA A 172 1.70 -6.47 -2.48
C ALA A 172 1.84 -7.70 -3.40
N ARG A 173 0.93 -7.90 -4.33
CA ARG A 173 1.02 -8.98 -5.34
C ARG A 173 2.22 -8.83 -6.28
N GLU A 174 2.55 -7.59 -6.69
CA GLU A 174 3.77 -7.31 -7.47
C GLU A 174 5.03 -7.75 -6.71
N MET A 175 5.13 -7.39 -5.44
CA MET A 175 6.28 -7.75 -4.59
C MET A 175 6.37 -9.25 -4.33
N ILE A 176 5.26 -9.94 -4.10
CA ILE A 176 5.22 -11.41 -3.96
C ILE A 176 5.74 -12.06 -5.24
N ALA A 177 5.27 -11.61 -6.42
CA ALA A 177 5.73 -12.13 -7.70
C ALA A 177 7.23 -11.88 -7.93
N ALA A 178 7.74 -10.71 -7.52
CA ALA A 178 9.16 -10.38 -7.58
C ALA A 178 10.00 -11.30 -6.67
N ALA A 179 9.54 -11.56 -5.44
CA ALA A 179 10.23 -12.48 -4.52
C ALA A 179 10.23 -13.94 -5.01
N GLN A 180 9.18 -14.36 -5.73
CA GLN A 180 9.10 -15.71 -6.32
C GLN A 180 10.01 -15.90 -7.56
N ALA A 181 10.41 -14.80 -8.20
CA ALA A 181 11.23 -14.84 -9.40
C ALA A 181 12.74 -14.79 -9.13
N GLY A 182 13.17 -14.43 -7.92
CA GLY A 182 14.57 -14.32 -7.48
C GLY A 182 15.06 -15.58 -6.85
#